data_e9a8dcbeb85fa270d41d79b08a4335f9
#
_entry.id   e9a8dcbeb85fa270d41d79b08a4335f9
#
_cell.length_a   1.000
_cell.length_b   1.000
_cell.length_c   1.000
_cell.angle_alpha   90.00
_cell.angle_beta   90.00
_cell.angle_gamma   90.00
#
_symmetry.space_group_name_H-M   'P 1'
#
loop_
_entity.id
_entity.type
_entity.pdbx_description
1 polymer ?
#
loop_
_entity_poly.entity_id
_entity_poly.type
_entity_poly.pdbx_seq_one_letter_code
_entity_poly.pdbx_strand_id
1 'polypeptide(L)'
;MPPKDLLGDRDKAGRPEEINRWLVENGGKDKVAVISSDAMIYGSLVASRKHHIPRDLLLRRVKNIEKLHDTHPKMPIYVFSSIMRTPKDGASSGTEEPEYYVKYGKAIANYTKIDNADTSGLNESYQVTLREGVPEAALKDWLSRRRTNLEVNKPVSYTHLTL
;
A
#
# COMPACT_ATOMS: atom_id res chain seq x y z
N MET A 1 19.08 7.61 -9.44
CA MET A 1 18.06 7.71 -8.36
C MET A 1 17.33 9.04 -8.47
N PRO A 2 16.02 9.11 -8.21
CA PRO A 2 15.32 10.37 -8.14
C PRO A 2 15.91 11.31 -7.08
N PRO A 3 15.77 12.63 -7.23
CA PRO A 3 16.13 13.60 -6.20
C PRO A 3 15.47 13.27 -4.86
N LYS A 4 16.20 13.47 -3.76
CA LYS A 4 15.72 13.09 -2.42
C LYS A 4 14.46 13.83 -1.98
N ASP A 5 14.27 15.05 -2.44
CA ASP A 5 13.10 15.88 -2.14
C ASP A 5 11.80 15.37 -2.80
N LEU A 6 11.90 14.49 -3.81
CA LEU A 6 10.76 13.80 -4.41
C LEU A 6 10.35 12.54 -3.63
N LEU A 7 11.30 11.95 -2.89
CA LEU A 7 11.07 10.72 -2.15
C LEU A 7 10.34 10.99 -0.83
N GLY A 8 9.47 10.08 -0.44
CA GLY A 8 8.83 10.12 0.86
C GLY A 8 9.66 9.42 1.92
N ASP A 9 9.34 9.73 3.16
CA ASP A 9 9.89 9.11 4.37
C ASP A 9 8.77 8.61 5.28
N ARG A 10 9.09 8.42 6.57
CA ARG A 10 8.11 7.98 7.58
C ARG A 10 7.02 9.01 7.82
N ASP A 11 7.37 10.29 7.81
CA ASP A 11 6.50 11.38 8.27
C ASP A 11 5.84 12.13 7.09
N LYS A 12 6.46 12.07 5.91
CA LYS A 12 6.02 12.78 4.72
C LYS A 12 5.91 11.85 3.51
N ALA A 13 4.77 11.92 2.82
CA ALA A 13 4.62 11.26 1.52
C ALA A 13 5.50 11.96 0.46
N GLY A 14 6.11 11.17 -0.41
CA GLY A 14 6.80 11.66 -1.60
C GLY A 14 5.82 12.16 -2.66
N ARG A 15 6.33 12.44 -3.85
CA ARG A 15 5.59 13.00 -4.98
C ARG A 15 5.53 12.02 -6.16
N PRO A 16 4.57 11.07 -6.17
CA PRO A 16 4.50 10.01 -7.16
C PRO A 16 4.53 10.49 -8.62
N GLU A 17 3.81 11.56 -8.94
CA GLU A 17 3.75 12.11 -10.29
C GLU A 17 5.09 12.67 -10.75
N GLU A 18 5.82 13.32 -9.85
CA GLU A 18 7.14 13.89 -10.15
C GLU A 18 8.20 12.79 -10.24
N ILE A 19 8.13 11.77 -9.39
CA ILE A 19 8.99 10.57 -9.47
C ILE A 19 8.78 9.88 -10.82
N ASN A 20 7.53 9.69 -11.24
CA ASN A 20 7.22 9.08 -12.53
C ASN A 20 7.79 9.89 -13.70
N ARG A 21 7.59 11.21 -13.68
CA ARG A 21 8.15 12.10 -14.71
C ARG A 21 9.67 11.97 -14.79
N TRP A 22 10.32 12.02 -13.63
CA TRP A 22 11.77 11.86 -13.54
C TRP A 22 12.24 10.50 -14.12
N LEU A 23 11.51 9.41 -13.83
CA LEU A 23 11.83 8.08 -14.35
C LEU A 23 11.69 8.01 -15.87
N VAL A 24 10.65 8.60 -16.45
CA VAL A 24 10.45 8.66 -17.90
C VAL A 24 11.57 9.46 -18.58
N GLU A 25 11.98 10.58 -18.00
CA GLU A 25 13.03 11.44 -18.57
C GLU A 25 14.43 10.86 -18.44
N ASN A 26 14.69 10.02 -17.42
CA ASN A 26 16.02 9.54 -17.08
C ASN A 26 16.19 8.02 -17.22
N GLY A 27 15.12 7.24 -17.24
CA GLY A 27 15.14 5.77 -17.21
C GLY A 27 15.87 5.12 -18.38
N GLY A 28 15.74 5.67 -19.57
CA GLY A 28 16.37 5.09 -20.79
C GLY A 28 17.90 5.10 -20.81
N LYS A 29 18.53 5.74 -19.84
CA LYS A 29 19.99 5.82 -19.70
C LYS A 29 20.55 4.69 -18.84
N ASP A 30 19.72 4.01 -18.07
CA ASP A 30 20.12 2.97 -17.13
C ASP A 30 19.90 1.58 -17.73
N LYS A 31 20.69 0.61 -17.27
CA LYS A 31 20.61 -0.77 -17.73
C LYS A 31 19.44 -1.54 -17.11
N VAL A 32 18.95 -1.10 -15.96
CA VAL A 32 17.89 -1.74 -15.17
C VAL A 32 17.23 -0.71 -14.25
N ALA A 33 15.90 -0.86 -14.05
CA ALA A 33 15.16 -0.10 -13.04
C ALA A 33 14.68 -1.03 -11.92
N VAL A 34 14.88 -0.61 -10.67
CA VAL A 34 14.29 -1.25 -9.48
C VAL A 34 13.39 -0.23 -8.80
N ILE A 35 12.09 -0.55 -8.72
CA ILE A 35 11.04 0.41 -8.38
C ILE A 35 10.25 -0.09 -7.16
N SER A 36 10.06 0.79 -6.18
CA SER A 36 9.07 0.60 -5.12
C SER A 36 7.70 1.03 -5.62
N SER A 37 6.75 0.09 -5.68
CA SER A 37 5.35 0.43 -5.99
C SER A 37 4.77 1.38 -4.94
N ASP A 38 5.12 1.23 -3.67
CA ASP A 38 4.64 2.13 -2.60
C ASP A 38 5.06 3.58 -2.85
N ALA A 39 6.30 3.81 -3.30
CA ALA A 39 6.78 5.16 -3.63
C ALA A 39 6.07 5.73 -4.86
N MET A 40 5.87 4.90 -5.89
CA MET A 40 5.24 5.31 -7.15
C MET A 40 3.74 5.55 -7.05
N ILE A 41 3.06 4.85 -6.14
CA ILE A 41 1.60 4.86 -6.05
C ILE A 41 1.14 5.74 -4.89
N TYR A 42 1.74 5.60 -3.71
CA TYR A 42 1.31 6.28 -2.47
C TYR A 42 2.25 7.40 -2.03
N GLY A 43 3.48 7.41 -2.53
CA GLY A 43 4.53 8.34 -2.14
C GLY A 43 5.52 7.78 -1.10
N SER A 44 5.14 6.79 -0.30
CA SER A 44 6.03 6.05 0.60
C SER A 44 5.32 4.81 1.15
N LEU A 45 6.09 3.92 1.78
CA LEU A 45 5.57 2.75 2.49
C LEU A 45 4.61 3.15 3.62
N VAL A 46 4.92 4.19 4.39
CA VAL A 46 4.03 4.64 5.48
C VAL A 46 2.80 5.32 4.92
N ALA A 47 2.92 6.10 3.85
CA ALA A 47 1.78 6.71 3.18
C ALA A 47 0.78 5.65 2.68
N SER A 48 1.24 4.48 2.22
CA SER A 48 0.35 3.39 1.78
C SER A 48 -0.56 2.86 2.89
N ARG A 49 -0.20 3.05 4.16
CA ARG A 49 -0.98 2.61 5.33
C ARG A 49 -1.96 3.67 5.85
N LYS A 50 -1.75 4.93 5.48
CA LYS A 50 -2.46 6.09 6.06
C LYS A 50 -3.29 6.88 5.04
N HIS A 51 -3.17 6.61 3.74
CA HIS A 51 -3.76 7.42 2.69
C HIS A 51 -5.29 7.38 2.68
N HIS A 52 -5.87 8.45 2.13
CA HIS A 52 -7.26 8.57 1.71
C HIS A 52 -7.36 8.90 0.21
N ILE A 53 -6.36 8.44 -0.57
CA ILE A 53 -6.28 8.71 -2.00
C ILE A 53 -7.38 7.93 -2.71
N PRO A 54 -8.16 8.56 -3.62
CA PRO A 54 -9.18 7.87 -4.39
C PRO A 54 -8.61 6.70 -5.20
N ARG A 55 -9.33 5.57 -5.23
CA ARG A 55 -8.92 4.35 -5.92
C ARG A 55 -8.52 4.59 -7.38
N ASP A 56 -9.30 5.40 -8.09
CA ASP A 56 -9.03 5.68 -9.51
C ASP A 56 -7.72 6.43 -9.75
N LEU A 57 -7.32 7.30 -8.81
CA LEU A 57 -6.02 7.95 -8.87
C LEU A 57 -4.90 6.93 -8.62
N LEU A 58 -5.05 6.03 -7.67
CA LEU A 58 -4.08 4.96 -7.41
C LEU A 58 -3.91 4.06 -8.64
N LEU A 59 -5.00 3.63 -9.29
CA LEU A 59 -4.95 2.82 -10.50
C LEU A 59 -4.32 3.56 -11.69
N ARG A 60 -4.53 4.88 -11.82
CA ARG A 60 -3.80 5.68 -12.81
C ARG A 60 -2.29 5.68 -12.56
N ARG A 61 -1.86 5.73 -11.28
CA ARG A 61 -0.45 5.66 -10.92
C ARG A 61 0.17 4.29 -11.21
N VAL A 62 -0.59 3.20 -11.06
CA VAL A 62 -0.15 1.87 -11.51
C VAL A 62 0.13 1.86 -13.01
N LYS A 63 -0.77 2.43 -13.83
CA LYS A 63 -0.57 2.53 -15.28
C LYS A 63 0.68 3.33 -15.68
N ASN A 64 1.19 4.19 -14.82
CA ASN A 64 2.44 4.90 -15.10
C ASN A 64 3.66 3.95 -15.06
N ILE A 65 3.59 2.86 -14.27
CA ILE A 65 4.63 1.83 -14.25
C ILE A 65 4.62 1.05 -15.58
N GLU A 66 3.42 0.71 -16.10
CA GLU A 66 3.26 0.08 -17.41
C GLU A 66 3.80 0.97 -18.53
N LYS A 67 3.43 2.25 -18.53
CA LYS A 67 3.93 3.23 -19.51
C LYS A 67 5.45 3.40 -19.48
N LEU A 68 6.09 3.25 -18.32
CA LEU A 68 7.54 3.28 -18.23
C LEU A 68 8.17 2.14 -19.03
N HIS A 69 7.58 0.94 -18.96
CA HIS A 69 8.01 -0.20 -19.76
C HIS A 69 7.83 0.08 -21.26
N ASP A 70 6.66 0.61 -21.67
CA ASP A 70 6.39 0.94 -23.08
C ASP A 70 7.35 1.99 -23.64
N THR A 71 7.74 2.96 -22.79
CA THR A 71 8.69 4.01 -23.18
C THR A 71 10.12 3.48 -23.29
N HIS A 72 10.47 2.47 -22.47
CA HIS A 72 11.82 1.89 -22.39
C HIS A 72 11.78 0.35 -22.53
N PRO A 73 11.33 -0.20 -23.67
CA PRO A 73 11.03 -1.64 -23.81
C PRO A 73 12.28 -2.55 -23.68
N LYS A 74 13.48 -2.00 -23.80
CA LYS A 74 14.74 -2.74 -23.62
C LYS A 74 15.30 -2.68 -22.21
N MET A 75 14.68 -1.89 -21.32
CA MET A 75 15.13 -1.75 -19.94
C MET A 75 14.38 -2.74 -19.04
N PRO A 76 15.05 -3.72 -18.41
CA PRO A 76 14.39 -4.56 -17.42
C PRO A 76 13.89 -3.72 -16.24
N ILE A 77 12.64 -3.92 -15.86
CA ILE A 77 12.02 -3.21 -14.75
C ILE A 77 11.61 -4.23 -13.70
N TYR A 78 12.16 -4.11 -12.49
CA TYR A 78 11.79 -4.89 -11.33
C TYR A 78 10.98 -4.02 -10.39
N VAL A 79 9.76 -4.44 -10.09
CA VAL A 79 8.88 -3.73 -9.15
C VAL A 79 8.68 -4.58 -7.91
N PHE A 80 8.92 -4.01 -6.73
CA PHE A 80 8.55 -4.65 -5.48
C PHE A 80 7.39 -3.91 -4.83
N SER A 81 6.46 -4.69 -4.27
CA SER A 81 5.26 -4.20 -3.60
C SER A 81 5.23 -4.69 -2.16
N SER A 82 4.74 -3.86 -1.26
CA SER A 82 4.48 -4.26 0.11
C SER A 82 3.02 -4.66 0.30
N ILE A 83 2.79 -5.73 1.04
CA ILE A 83 1.46 -6.07 1.53
C ILE A 83 1.23 -5.29 2.82
N MET A 84 0.11 -4.58 2.91
CA MET A 84 -0.24 -3.83 4.12
C MET A 84 -0.30 -4.77 5.32
N ARG A 85 0.67 -4.62 6.22
CA ARG A 85 0.75 -5.41 7.45
C ARG A 85 -0.43 -5.14 8.37
N THR A 86 -0.72 -6.09 9.24
CA THR A 86 -1.50 -5.86 10.45
C THR A 86 -0.52 -5.82 11.62
N PRO A 87 -0.27 -4.64 12.23
CA PRO A 87 0.66 -4.55 13.36
C PRO A 87 0.18 -5.40 14.54
N LYS A 88 1.11 -6.09 15.20
CA LYS A 88 0.81 -6.86 16.41
C LYS A 88 0.55 -5.90 17.58
N ASP A 89 -0.39 -6.27 18.42
CA ASP A 89 -0.56 -5.79 19.80
C ASP A 89 -0.65 -4.26 19.99
N GLY A 90 -1.11 -3.52 18.99
CA GLY A 90 -1.29 -2.06 19.13
C GLY A 90 0.02 -1.29 19.38
N ALA A 91 1.17 -1.92 19.18
CA ALA A 91 2.50 -1.32 19.37
C ALA A 91 2.85 -0.25 18.32
N SER A 92 1.86 0.28 17.62
CA SER A 92 2.04 1.42 16.75
C SER A 92 2.27 2.68 17.58
N SER A 93 3.38 3.35 17.35
CA SER A 93 3.65 4.67 17.93
C SER A 93 2.74 5.78 17.38
N GLY A 94 1.71 5.44 16.61
CA GLY A 94 0.78 6.38 15.98
C GLY A 94 1.36 7.11 14.75
N THR A 95 2.65 6.97 14.48
CA THR A 95 3.30 7.66 13.36
C THR A 95 3.22 6.88 12.03
N GLU A 96 3.30 5.55 12.10
CA GLU A 96 3.31 4.67 10.92
C GLU A 96 1.94 4.11 10.53
N GLU A 97 0.93 4.28 11.38
CA GLU A 97 -0.43 3.80 11.19
C GLU A 97 -1.43 4.95 11.43
N PRO A 98 -2.70 4.85 11.04
CA PRO A 98 -3.72 5.83 11.38
C PRO A 98 -3.82 6.06 12.89
N GLU A 99 -4.12 7.29 13.31
CA GLU A 99 -4.15 7.68 14.74
C GLU A 99 -5.04 6.80 15.61
N TYR A 100 -6.19 6.37 15.11
CA TYR A 100 -7.09 5.48 15.86
C TYR A 100 -6.44 4.12 16.18
N TYR A 101 -5.38 3.74 15.47
CA TYR A 101 -4.69 2.49 15.72
C TYR A 101 -3.96 2.48 17.07
N VAL A 102 -3.55 3.63 17.59
CA VAL A 102 -2.96 3.75 18.94
C VAL A 102 -3.92 3.18 19.99
N LYS A 103 -5.21 3.48 19.88
CA LYS A 103 -6.22 3.05 20.84
C LYS A 103 -6.83 1.68 20.51
N TYR A 104 -7.08 1.40 19.23
CA TYR A 104 -7.84 0.24 18.79
C TYR A 104 -7.01 -0.80 18.05
N GLY A 105 -5.70 -0.61 17.91
CA GLY A 105 -4.83 -1.45 17.10
C GLY A 105 -4.84 -2.93 17.52
N LYS A 106 -4.86 -3.21 18.83
CA LYS A 106 -4.94 -4.59 19.34
C LYS A 106 -6.25 -5.27 18.94
N ALA A 107 -7.38 -4.57 19.05
CA ALA A 107 -8.69 -5.08 18.66
C ALA A 107 -8.80 -5.28 17.15
N ILE A 108 -8.28 -4.33 16.36
CA ILE A 108 -8.19 -4.44 14.90
C ILE A 108 -7.29 -5.60 14.49
N ALA A 109 -6.13 -5.79 15.15
CA ALA A 109 -5.23 -6.90 14.89
C ALA A 109 -5.90 -8.25 15.18
N ASN A 110 -6.63 -8.37 16.27
CA ASN A 110 -7.37 -9.58 16.61
C ASN A 110 -8.49 -9.83 15.60
N TYR A 111 -9.27 -8.81 15.25
CA TYR A 111 -10.31 -8.93 14.23
C TYR A 111 -9.73 -9.43 12.89
N THR A 112 -8.63 -8.84 12.42
CA THR A 112 -8.04 -9.22 11.12
C THR A 112 -7.40 -10.61 11.13
N LYS A 113 -6.92 -11.10 12.27
CA LYS A 113 -6.45 -12.50 12.38
C LYS A 113 -7.59 -13.48 12.15
N ILE A 114 -8.78 -13.18 12.65
CA ILE A 114 -9.95 -14.04 12.53
C ILE A 114 -10.57 -13.92 11.14
N ASP A 115 -10.66 -12.71 10.61
CA ASP A 115 -11.18 -12.46 9.25
C ASP A 115 -10.32 -13.14 8.16
N ASN A 116 -9.00 -13.30 8.40
CA ASN A 116 -8.08 -13.98 7.49
C ASN A 116 -7.91 -15.48 7.79
N ALA A 117 -8.38 -15.98 8.93
CA ALA A 117 -8.38 -17.40 9.22
C ALA A 117 -9.58 -18.07 8.54
N ASP A 118 -9.45 -19.35 8.20
CA ASP A 118 -10.61 -20.14 7.83
C ASP A 118 -11.52 -20.29 9.06
N THR A 119 -12.49 -19.39 9.15
CA THR A 119 -13.35 -19.23 10.32
C THR A 119 -14.62 -20.05 10.24
N SER A 120 -14.68 -21.03 9.34
CA SER A 120 -15.85 -21.90 9.17
C SER A 120 -16.30 -22.63 10.46
N GLY A 121 -15.48 -22.59 11.52
CA GLY A 121 -15.78 -23.11 12.84
C GLY A 121 -15.84 -22.10 13.98
N LEU A 122 -15.61 -20.80 13.73
CA LEU A 122 -15.69 -19.80 14.80
C LEU A 122 -17.11 -19.28 14.95
N ASN A 123 -17.57 -19.31 16.20
CA ASN A 123 -18.89 -18.86 16.58
C ASN A 123 -19.10 -17.37 16.16
N GLU A 124 -20.18 -17.10 15.47
CA GLU A 124 -20.60 -15.76 15.00
C GLU A 124 -20.60 -14.72 16.14
N SER A 125 -20.94 -15.15 17.37
CA SER A 125 -20.90 -14.32 18.57
C SER A 125 -19.49 -13.82 18.92
N TYR A 126 -18.43 -14.57 18.64
CA TYR A 126 -17.06 -14.16 18.90
C TYR A 126 -16.59 -13.08 17.90
N GLN A 127 -17.03 -13.19 16.65
CA GLN A 127 -16.76 -12.15 15.63
C GLN A 127 -17.48 -10.85 15.98
N VAL A 128 -18.70 -10.92 16.49
CA VAL A 128 -19.47 -9.75 16.96
C VAL A 128 -18.73 -9.07 18.13
N THR A 129 -18.31 -9.84 19.13
CA THR A 129 -17.59 -9.30 20.31
C THR A 129 -16.29 -8.58 19.92
N LEU A 130 -15.57 -9.07 18.91
CA LEU A 130 -14.36 -8.40 18.43
C LEU A 130 -14.65 -7.09 17.68
N ARG A 131 -15.79 -7.02 16.99
CA ARG A 131 -16.26 -5.78 16.33
C ARG A 131 -16.66 -4.72 17.34
N GLU A 132 -17.30 -5.10 18.45
CA GLU A 132 -17.74 -4.19 19.49
C GLU A 132 -16.62 -3.40 20.16
N GLY A 133 -15.39 -3.94 20.14
CA GLY A 133 -14.21 -3.25 20.70
C GLY A 133 -13.62 -2.14 19.82
N VAL A 134 -14.13 -1.96 18.58
CA VAL A 134 -13.60 -0.99 17.63
C VAL A 134 -14.73 -0.13 17.08
N PRO A 135 -14.60 1.23 17.07
CA PRO A 135 -15.58 2.07 16.41
C PRO A 135 -15.78 1.65 14.95
N GLU A 136 -17.02 1.56 14.51
CA GLU A 136 -17.37 1.12 13.16
C GLU A 136 -16.62 1.93 12.08
N ALA A 137 -16.54 3.24 12.26
CA ALA A 137 -15.81 4.11 11.34
C ALA A 137 -14.33 3.75 11.21
N ALA A 138 -13.65 3.42 12.32
CA ALA A 138 -12.25 3.02 12.31
C ALA A 138 -12.04 1.66 11.64
N LEU A 139 -12.91 0.69 11.93
CA LEU A 139 -12.85 -0.63 11.32
C LEU A 139 -13.14 -0.55 9.80
N LYS A 140 -14.15 0.21 9.41
CA LYS A 140 -14.50 0.44 8.00
C LYS A 140 -13.36 1.11 7.23
N ASP A 141 -12.74 2.13 7.79
CA ASP A 141 -11.58 2.80 7.19
C ASP A 141 -10.40 1.82 7.02
N TRP A 142 -10.07 1.05 8.06
CA TRP A 142 -9.01 0.06 8.02
C TRP A 142 -9.22 -1.01 6.94
N LEU A 143 -10.40 -1.63 6.93
CA LEU A 143 -10.74 -2.69 5.97
C LEU A 143 -10.82 -2.17 4.53
N SER A 144 -11.41 -0.99 4.33
CA SER A 144 -11.51 -0.34 3.02
C SER A 144 -10.12 -0.07 2.44
N ARG A 145 -9.21 0.47 3.24
CA ARG A 145 -7.82 0.72 2.81
C ARG A 145 -7.09 -0.55 2.44
N ARG A 146 -7.19 -1.60 3.26
CA ARG A 146 -6.60 -2.92 2.94
C ARG A 146 -7.13 -3.49 1.63
N ARG A 147 -8.44 -3.41 1.41
CA ARG A 147 -9.08 -3.86 0.17
C ARG A 147 -8.57 -3.06 -1.03
N THR A 148 -8.55 -1.74 -0.92
CA THR A 148 -8.03 -0.86 -1.98
C THR A 148 -6.58 -1.17 -2.30
N ASN A 149 -5.72 -1.33 -1.29
CA ASN A 149 -4.31 -1.67 -1.52
C ASN A 149 -4.15 -3.04 -2.18
N LEU A 150 -4.96 -4.04 -1.80
CA LEU A 150 -4.94 -5.35 -2.44
C LEU A 150 -5.34 -5.24 -3.93
N GLU A 151 -6.40 -4.50 -4.24
CA GLU A 151 -6.86 -4.29 -5.62
C GLU A 151 -5.82 -3.55 -6.47
N VAL A 152 -5.12 -2.59 -5.88
CA VAL A 152 -4.07 -1.81 -6.53
C VAL A 152 -2.81 -2.64 -6.76
N ASN A 153 -2.48 -3.57 -5.84
CA ASN A 153 -1.32 -4.44 -5.98
C ASN A 153 -1.52 -5.56 -7.01
N LYS A 154 -2.76 -5.99 -7.27
CA LYS A 154 -3.05 -7.05 -8.25
C LYS A 154 -2.46 -6.76 -9.64
N PRO A 155 -2.73 -5.62 -10.30
CA PRO A 155 -2.16 -5.32 -11.62
C PRO A 155 -0.62 -5.30 -11.59
N VAL A 156 -0.02 -4.76 -10.53
CA VAL A 156 1.45 -4.74 -10.38
C VAL A 156 2.01 -6.16 -10.37
N SER A 157 1.35 -7.11 -9.69
CA SER A 157 1.79 -8.52 -9.64
C SER A 157 1.66 -9.22 -11.00
N TYR A 158 0.66 -8.88 -11.81
CA TYR A 158 0.47 -9.48 -13.13
C TYR A 158 1.45 -8.97 -14.19
N THR A 159 1.96 -7.75 -14.07
CA THR A 159 2.97 -7.19 -15.00
C THR A 159 4.30 -7.94 -14.94
N HIS A 160 4.56 -8.71 -13.89
CA HIS A 160 5.78 -9.51 -13.74
C HIS A 160 5.69 -10.93 -14.32
N LEU A 161 4.50 -11.37 -14.74
CA LEU A 161 4.28 -12.73 -15.24
C LEU A 161 4.32 -12.84 -16.76
N THR A 162 4.60 -11.75 -17.44
CA THR A 162 4.75 -11.72 -18.91
C THR A 162 6.22 -11.50 -19.29
N LEU A 163 7.04 -12.48 -18.95
CA LEU A 163 8.36 -12.68 -19.54
C LEU A 163 8.31 -13.87 -20.47
#